data_a23a1899fbbe0eb261b7295ea15415e9
#
_entry.id   a23a1899fbbe0eb261b7295ea15415e9
#
_cell.length_a   1.000
_cell.length_b   1.000
_cell.length_c   1.000
_cell.angle_alpha   90.00
_cell.angle_beta   90.00
_cell.angle_gamma   90.00
#
_symmetry.space_group_name_H-M   'P 1'
#
loop_
_entity.id
_entity.type
_entity.pdbx_description
1 polymer ?
#
loop_
_entity_poly.entity_id
_entity_poly.type
_entity_poly.pdbx_seq_one_letter_code
_entity_poly.pdbx_strand_id
1 'polypeptide(L)'
;MVRIFGILAGLFFAVAVMWSFVVGAITVAPVVSEHGKFVEPTVEHEFYKHPKHFALASDGVFGNFDKQQLQRGFQVYKEVCAACHSLRLVAFRDLTQLGYNEAEVKAIAKGFQVPGVDPNTGEVNTRPGLATDYFPKPFANDIAARAANNNAIPPDLSLMAKARHEGPAYVYSLLTGYQSQPAALLKEFPDSKTPTGLHYNPYFPNLNLAMAPPLTGDGQVTYGDGTKSSVDQMSRDVSAFLVWTAEPKLAKRHQTGWPVLLFLIVLTGLAYMAYQNVWRDKKH
;
A
#
# COMPACT_ATOMS: atom_id res chain seq x y z
N MET A 1 -41.33 -22.96 31.29
CA MET A 1 -41.31 -21.65 30.59
C MET A 1 -40.04 -21.47 29.73
N VAL A 2 -38.81 -21.66 30.27
CA VAL A 2 -37.56 -21.44 29.53
C VAL A 2 -37.43 -22.29 28.25
N ARG A 3 -37.83 -23.58 28.27
CA ARG A 3 -37.79 -24.46 27.10
C ARG A 3 -38.72 -24.00 25.96
N ILE A 4 -39.91 -23.53 26.31
CA ILE A 4 -40.90 -23.03 25.32
C ILE A 4 -40.36 -21.73 24.69
N PHE A 5 -39.80 -20.83 25.50
CA PHE A 5 -39.19 -19.61 25.01
C PHE A 5 -38.00 -19.88 24.09
N GLY A 6 -37.15 -20.86 24.43
CA GLY A 6 -36.05 -21.29 23.58
C GLY A 6 -36.52 -21.85 22.23
N ILE A 7 -37.57 -22.68 22.21
CA ILE A 7 -38.15 -23.21 20.98
C ILE A 7 -38.75 -22.09 20.11
N LEU A 8 -39.50 -21.16 20.71
CA LEU A 8 -40.08 -20.04 19.98
C LEU A 8 -39.02 -19.11 19.41
N ALA A 9 -37.98 -18.81 20.17
CA ALA A 9 -36.83 -18.04 19.68
C ALA A 9 -36.12 -18.76 18.53
N GLY A 10 -35.88 -20.06 18.66
CA GLY A 10 -35.25 -20.88 17.59
C GLY A 10 -36.09 -20.89 16.30
N LEU A 11 -37.42 -21.04 16.43
CA LEU A 11 -38.33 -20.98 15.29
C LEU A 11 -38.34 -19.59 14.63
N PHE A 12 -38.33 -18.53 15.42
CA PHE A 12 -38.25 -17.16 14.89
C PHE A 12 -36.98 -16.96 14.04
N PHE A 13 -35.82 -17.35 14.57
CA PHE A 13 -34.57 -17.24 13.82
C PHE A 13 -34.56 -18.14 12.57
N ALA A 14 -35.08 -19.35 12.67
CA ALA A 14 -35.19 -20.24 11.51
C ALA A 14 -36.07 -19.64 10.40
N VAL A 15 -37.21 -19.05 10.75
CA VAL A 15 -38.09 -18.34 9.80
C VAL A 15 -37.40 -17.13 9.20
N ALA A 16 -36.69 -16.32 10.01
CA ALA A 16 -35.96 -15.16 9.53
C ALA A 16 -34.83 -15.53 8.55
N VAL A 17 -34.07 -16.59 8.84
CA VAL A 17 -33.03 -17.11 7.94
C VAL A 17 -33.62 -17.64 6.64
N MET A 18 -34.70 -18.46 6.73
CA MET A 18 -35.39 -18.98 5.55
C MET A 18 -35.97 -17.85 4.70
N TRP A 19 -36.55 -16.83 5.31
CA TRP A 19 -37.04 -15.64 4.61
C TRP A 19 -35.93 -14.93 3.85
N SER A 20 -34.80 -14.65 4.53
CA SER A 20 -33.62 -14.02 3.91
C SER A 20 -33.07 -14.86 2.74
N PHE A 21 -33.06 -16.18 2.88
CA PHE A 21 -32.64 -17.09 1.81
C PHE A 21 -33.60 -17.03 0.60
N VAL A 22 -34.90 -17.07 0.84
CA VAL A 22 -35.91 -17.00 -0.24
C VAL A 22 -35.84 -15.66 -0.97
N VAL A 23 -35.76 -14.56 -0.23
CA VAL A 23 -35.60 -13.22 -0.84
C VAL A 23 -34.32 -13.15 -1.65
N GLY A 24 -33.19 -13.62 -1.11
CA GLY A 24 -31.91 -13.70 -1.82
C GLY A 24 -31.99 -14.53 -3.10
N ALA A 25 -32.65 -15.71 -3.03
CA ALA A 25 -32.82 -16.55 -4.21
C ALA A 25 -33.68 -15.90 -5.31
N ILE A 26 -34.78 -15.21 -4.91
CA ILE A 26 -35.65 -14.48 -5.87
C ILE A 26 -34.91 -13.32 -6.53
N THR A 27 -34.06 -12.60 -5.79
CA THR A 27 -33.29 -11.47 -6.35
C THR A 27 -32.14 -11.90 -7.24
N VAL A 28 -31.53 -13.05 -6.96
CA VAL A 28 -30.37 -13.56 -7.72
C VAL A 28 -30.78 -14.38 -8.92
N ALA A 29 -31.93 -15.08 -8.87
CA ALA A 29 -32.38 -15.96 -9.94
C ALA A 29 -32.42 -15.29 -11.34
N PRO A 30 -32.96 -14.07 -11.53
CA PRO A 30 -32.93 -13.41 -12.83
C PRO A 30 -31.50 -13.09 -13.30
N VAL A 31 -30.62 -12.67 -12.43
CA VAL A 31 -29.21 -12.37 -12.73
C VAL A 31 -28.48 -13.63 -13.22
N VAL A 32 -28.70 -14.75 -12.55
CA VAL A 32 -28.12 -16.05 -12.95
C VAL A 32 -28.70 -16.51 -14.29
N SER A 33 -30.00 -16.31 -14.49
CA SER A 33 -30.67 -16.68 -15.74
C SER A 33 -30.19 -15.88 -16.95
N GLU A 34 -29.91 -14.59 -16.77
CA GLU A 34 -29.50 -13.69 -17.85
C GLU A 34 -27.98 -13.75 -18.12
N HIS A 35 -27.16 -13.83 -17.08
CA HIS A 35 -25.71 -13.73 -17.20
C HIS A 35 -24.96 -15.03 -16.89
N GLY A 36 -25.64 -16.07 -16.42
CA GLY A 36 -25.03 -17.33 -15.99
C GLY A 36 -24.13 -17.21 -14.75
N LYS A 37 -24.18 -16.06 -14.04
CA LYS A 37 -23.38 -15.74 -12.85
C LYS A 37 -24.29 -15.26 -11.72
N PHE A 38 -23.86 -15.41 -10.47
CA PHE A 38 -24.60 -14.99 -9.28
C PHE A 38 -24.58 -13.48 -9.00
N VAL A 39 -23.78 -12.74 -9.74
CA VAL A 39 -23.61 -11.26 -9.62
C VAL A 39 -23.71 -10.66 -11.00
N GLU A 40 -24.41 -9.52 -11.10
CA GLU A 40 -24.42 -8.74 -12.34
C GLU A 40 -22.98 -8.40 -12.75
N PRO A 41 -22.62 -8.60 -14.02
CA PRO A 41 -21.31 -8.24 -14.51
C PRO A 41 -21.18 -6.71 -14.49
N THR A 42 -20.30 -6.20 -13.62
CA THR A 42 -19.87 -4.81 -13.67
C THR A 42 -18.57 -4.70 -14.43
N VAL A 43 -18.29 -3.53 -14.99
CA VAL A 43 -17.06 -3.30 -15.75
C VAL A 43 -15.82 -3.56 -14.91
N GLU A 44 -15.87 -3.22 -13.63
CA GLU A 44 -14.78 -3.49 -12.69
C GLU A 44 -14.58 -4.98 -12.45
N HIS A 45 -15.66 -5.73 -12.30
CA HIS A 45 -15.58 -7.18 -12.06
C HIS A 45 -14.95 -7.93 -13.23
N GLU A 46 -15.25 -7.52 -14.47
CA GLU A 46 -14.75 -8.21 -15.66
C GLU A 46 -13.35 -7.74 -16.10
N PHE A 47 -13.00 -6.46 -15.88
CA PHE A 47 -11.78 -5.87 -16.42
C PHE A 47 -10.73 -5.48 -15.36
N TYR A 48 -11.06 -5.53 -14.07
CA TYR A 48 -10.05 -5.36 -13.02
C TYR A 48 -9.10 -6.55 -12.99
N LYS A 49 -7.81 -6.24 -12.87
CA LYS A 49 -6.75 -7.26 -12.76
C LYS A 49 -6.13 -7.23 -11.37
N HIS A 50 -5.97 -8.41 -10.79
CA HIS A 50 -5.17 -8.54 -9.57
C HIS A 50 -3.72 -8.13 -9.82
N PRO A 51 -3.05 -7.55 -8.81
CA PRO A 51 -1.65 -7.15 -8.93
C PRO A 51 -0.75 -8.27 -9.47
N LYS A 52 0.21 -7.86 -10.31
CA LYS A 52 1.23 -8.76 -10.84
C LYS A 52 2.10 -9.26 -9.69
N HIS A 53 2.38 -10.55 -9.67
CA HIS A 53 3.34 -11.07 -8.71
C HIS A 53 4.76 -10.60 -9.05
N PHE A 54 5.48 -10.08 -8.05
CA PHE A 54 6.92 -9.87 -8.12
C PHE A 54 7.52 -10.04 -6.73
N ALA A 55 8.77 -10.50 -6.68
CA ALA A 55 9.45 -10.74 -5.43
C ALA A 55 10.37 -9.57 -5.07
N LEU A 56 10.42 -9.25 -3.79
CA LEU A 56 11.35 -8.29 -3.19
C LEU A 56 12.29 -9.02 -2.21
N ALA A 57 13.50 -8.49 -2.04
CA ALA A 57 14.44 -9.01 -1.05
C ALA A 57 13.89 -8.93 0.39
N SER A 58 12.93 -8.04 0.63
CA SER A 58 12.24 -7.88 1.92
C SER A 58 11.15 -8.91 2.19
N ASP A 59 10.79 -9.75 1.22
CA ASP A 59 9.68 -10.69 1.35
C ASP A 59 10.03 -11.88 2.24
N GLY A 60 8.98 -12.45 2.86
CA GLY A 60 9.10 -13.64 3.69
C GLY A 60 9.71 -13.39 5.06
N VAL A 61 9.79 -14.47 5.85
CA VAL A 61 10.19 -14.43 7.26
C VAL A 61 11.68 -14.16 7.49
N PHE A 62 12.51 -14.32 6.47
CA PHE A 62 13.95 -14.02 6.46
C PHE A 62 14.27 -12.80 5.58
N GLY A 63 13.25 -12.14 5.04
CA GLY A 63 13.43 -11.01 4.16
C GLY A 63 14.25 -9.88 4.80
N ASN A 64 15.07 -9.24 3.98
CA ASN A 64 15.91 -8.11 4.36
C ASN A 64 15.92 -7.09 3.22
N PHE A 65 16.28 -5.85 3.53
CA PHE A 65 16.33 -4.79 2.53
C PHE A 65 17.63 -4.84 1.73
N ASP A 66 17.52 -4.75 0.40
CA ASP A 66 18.64 -4.42 -0.48
C ASP A 66 18.81 -2.89 -0.50
N LYS A 67 19.87 -2.41 0.14
CA LYS A 67 20.14 -0.98 0.29
C LYS A 67 20.35 -0.27 -1.05
N GLN A 68 20.97 -0.92 -2.03
CA GLN A 68 21.17 -0.33 -3.36
C GLN A 68 19.83 -0.15 -4.07
N GLN A 69 18.96 -1.15 -4.00
CA GLN A 69 17.59 -1.05 -4.50
C GLN A 69 16.81 0.06 -3.80
N LEU A 70 16.92 0.19 -2.47
CA LEU A 70 16.26 1.27 -1.73
C LEU A 70 16.78 2.65 -2.12
N GLN A 71 18.10 2.82 -2.37
CA GLN A 71 18.68 4.08 -2.83
C GLN A 71 18.15 4.46 -4.21
N ARG A 72 18.08 3.50 -5.15
CA ARG A 72 17.47 3.73 -6.47
C ARG A 72 16.00 4.11 -6.34
N GLY A 73 15.25 3.38 -5.51
CA GLY A 73 13.83 3.67 -5.25
C GLY A 73 13.60 5.04 -4.62
N PHE A 74 14.48 5.45 -3.69
CA PHE A 74 14.47 6.81 -3.15
C PHE A 74 14.75 7.86 -4.23
N GLN A 75 15.67 7.59 -5.13
CA GLN A 75 15.95 8.49 -6.25
C GLN A 75 14.74 8.66 -7.15
N VAL A 76 14.04 7.57 -7.51
CA VAL A 76 12.78 7.63 -8.28
C VAL A 76 11.73 8.45 -7.51
N TYR A 77 11.56 8.20 -6.20
CA TYR A 77 10.65 9.01 -5.38
C TYR A 77 11.01 10.49 -5.46
N LYS A 78 12.26 10.84 -5.21
CA LYS A 78 12.75 12.23 -5.16
C LYS A 78 12.55 12.97 -6.48
N GLU A 79 12.85 12.32 -7.60
CA GLU A 79 12.87 12.95 -8.93
C GLU A 79 11.51 12.93 -9.63
N VAL A 80 10.65 11.96 -9.29
CA VAL A 80 9.36 11.77 -9.97
C VAL A 80 8.18 11.96 -9.03
N CYS A 81 8.13 11.21 -7.92
CA CYS A 81 6.92 11.12 -7.10
C CYS A 81 6.74 12.31 -6.15
N ALA A 82 7.85 12.87 -5.64
CA ALA A 82 7.84 13.92 -4.62
C ALA A 82 7.21 15.25 -5.10
N ALA A 83 7.09 15.44 -6.41
CA ALA A 83 6.39 16.59 -7.00
C ALA A 83 4.89 16.63 -6.64
N CYS A 84 4.28 15.46 -6.41
CA CYS A 84 2.85 15.33 -6.14
C CYS A 84 2.54 14.63 -4.80
N HIS A 85 3.40 13.71 -4.34
CA HIS A 85 3.16 12.86 -3.19
C HIS A 85 4.05 13.20 -2.01
N SER A 86 3.46 13.33 -0.82
CA SER A 86 4.18 13.50 0.44
C SER A 86 4.71 12.19 1.01
N LEU A 87 5.71 12.30 1.90
CA LEU A 87 6.25 11.24 2.76
C LEU A 87 6.33 11.74 4.22
N ARG A 88 5.21 12.16 4.76
CA ARG A 88 5.13 12.91 6.03
C ARG A 88 5.62 12.15 7.27
N LEU A 89 5.74 10.81 7.22
CA LEU A 89 6.18 9.99 8.34
C LEU A 89 7.68 9.63 8.28
N VAL A 90 8.39 10.06 7.24
CA VAL A 90 9.82 9.80 7.05
C VAL A 90 10.60 11.08 7.30
N ALA A 91 11.57 11.04 8.20
CA ALA A 91 12.52 12.13 8.42
C ALA A 91 13.79 11.93 7.57
N PHE A 92 14.48 13.01 7.19
CA PHE A 92 15.71 12.89 6.40
C PHE A 92 16.77 12.04 7.09
N ARG A 93 16.89 12.10 8.44
CA ARG A 93 17.82 11.24 9.21
C ARG A 93 17.60 9.75 9.00
N ASP A 94 16.37 9.33 8.67
CA ASP A 94 16.03 7.92 8.50
C ASP A 94 16.70 7.33 7.23
N LEU A 95 17.11 8.18 6.29
CA LEU A 95 17.85 7.79 5.08
C LEU A 95 19.19 7.11 5.38
N THR A 96 19.75 7.28 6.59
CA THR A 96 20.92 6.51 7.03
C THR A 96 20.68 5.00 6.98
N GLN A 97 19.44 4.54 7.15
CA GLN A 97 19.07 3.12 7.04
C GLN A 97 19.21 2.59 5.61
N LEU A 98 19.14 3.45 4.60
CA LEU A 98 19.39 3.13 3.19
C LEU A 98 20.89 3.03 2.88
N GLY A 99 21.75 3.40 3.82
CA GLY A 99 23.21 3.36 3.64
C GLY A 99 23.84 4.72 3.35
N TYR A 100 23.08 5.80 3.32
CA TYR A 100 23.65 7.15 3.24
C TYR A 100 24.38 7.52 4.54
N ASN A 101 25.53 8.18 4.42
CA ASN A 101 26.21 8.73 5.58
C ASN A 101 25.58 10.06 6.02
N GLU A 102 25.96 10.56 7.20
CA GLU A 102 25.37 11.78 7.76
C GLU A 102 25.58 13.04 6.89
N ALA A 103 26.71 13.13 6.19
CA ALA A 103 27.01 14.25 5.32
C ALA A 103 26.11 14.24 4.08
N GLU A 104 25.92 13.05 3.48
CA GLU A 104 24.99 12.84 2.38
C GLU A 104 23.53 13.14 2.79
N VAL A 105 23.10 12.67 3.95
CA VAL A 105 21.76 12.97 4.49
C VAL A 105 21.55 14.48 4.67
N LYS A 106 22.56 15.19 5.22
CA LYS A 106 22.52 16.66 5.34
C LYS A 106 22.46 17.36 3.98
N ALA A 107 23.20 16.87 2.99
CA ALA A 107 23.18 17.39 1.63
C ALA A 107 21.81 17.15 0.95
N ILE A 108 21.26 15.96 1.10
CA ILE A 108 19.91 15.61 0.59
C ILE A 108 18.86 16.52 1.24
N ALA A 109 18.88 16.68 2.57
CA ALA A 109 17.91 17.49 3.30
C ALA A 109 17.95 18.96 2.83
N LYS A 110 19.14 19.55 2.64
CA LYS A 110 19.32 20.92 2.13
C LYS A 110 18.71 21.13 0.74
N GLY A 111 18.57 20.09 -0.06
CA GLY A 111 17.92 20.14 -1.38
C GLY A 111 16.40 20.31 -1.32
N PHE A 112 15.79 20.17 -0.14
CA PHE A 112 14.36 20.36 0.06
C PHE A 112 14.07 21.66 0.81
N GLN A 113 13.01 22.35 0.41
CA GLN A 113 12.51 23.51 1.13
C GLN A 113 11.43 23.04 2.12
N VAL A 114 11.64 23.34 3.39
CA VAL A 114 10.70 22.98 4.46
C VAL A 114 10.12 24.24 5.11
N PRO A 115 8.91 24.19 5.68
CA PRO A 115 8.34 25.30 6.42
C PRO A 115 9.29 25.76 7.54
N GLY A 116 9.43 27.07 7.66
CA GLY A 116 10.22 27.74 8.68
C GLY A 116 9.51 28.98 9.18
N VAL A 117 10.11 29.61 10.18
CA VAL A 117 9.68 30.90 10.71
C VAL A 117 10.90 31.80 10.76
N ASP A 118 10.78 33.02 10.29
CA ASP A 118 11.82 34.02 10.44
C ASP A 118 11.98 34.36 11.93
N PRO A 119 13.16 34.16 12.52
CA PRO A 119 13.37 34.38 13.95
C PRO A 119 13.25 35.86 14.36
N ASN A 120 13.35 36.79 13.43
CA ASN A 120 13.31 38.22 13.72
C ASN A 120 11.90 38.80 13.57
N THR A 121 11.14 38.36 12.56
CA THR A 121 9.79 38.89 12.25
C THR A 121 8.67 38.00 12.71
N GLY A 122 8.93 36.70 12.95
CA GLY A 122 7.90 35.71 13.26
C GLY A 122 7.07 35.28 12.04
N GLU A 123 7.41 35.74 10.84
CA GLU A 123 6.70 35.42 9.62
C GLU A 123 7.01 33.98 9.15
N VAL A 124 5.98 33.31 8.61
CA VAL A 124 6.14 31.98 8.01
C VAL A 124 6.92 32.12 6.71
N ASN A 125 8.02 31.39 6.62
CA ASN A 125 8.86 31.34 5.43
C ASN A 125 9.22 29.87 5.08
N THR A 126 10.11 29.67 4.13
CA THR A 126 10.73 28.38 3.84
C THR A 126 12.22 28.44 4.09
N ARG A 127 12.80 27.36 4.55
CA ARG A 127 14.24 27.20 4.75
C ARG A 127 14.75 25.89 4.17
N PRO A 128 16.04 25.75 3.90
CA PRO A 128 16.66 24.48 3.59
C PRO A 128 16.41 23.46 4.72
N GLY A 129 16.09 22.23 4.34
CA GLY A 129 15.83 21.15 5.28
C GLY A 129 17.06 20.76 6.11
N LEU A 130 16.80 20.29 7.32
CA LEU A 130 17.77 19.68 8.24
C LEU A 130 17.52 18.17 8.32
N ALA A 131 18.52 17.42 8.76
CA ALA A 131 18.37 15.96 8.94
C ALA A 131 17.22 15.57 9.88
N THR A 132 16.84 16.43 10.81
CA THR A 132 15.74 16.22 11.75
C THR A 132 14.36 16.51 11.18
N ASP A 133 14.28 17.21 10.05
CA ASP A 133 13.01 17.51 9.42
C ASP A 133 12.42 16.29 8.71
N TYR A 134 11.11 16.30 8.57
CA TYR A 134 10.36 15.34 7.74
C TYR A 134 10.29 15.83 6.30
N PHE A 135 10.04 14.92 5.36
CA PHE A 135 9.81 15.30 3.98
C PHE A 135 8.62 16.27 3.88
N PRO A 136 8.79 17.40 3.18
CA PRO A 136 7.75 18.41 3.07
C PRO A 136 6.57 17.92 2.23
N LYS A 137 5.41 18.54 2.44
CA LYS A 137 4.26 18.35 1.56
C LYS A 137 4.47 19.12 0.27
N PRO A 138 4.15 18.56 -0.91
CA PRO A 138 4.28 19.26 -2.19
C PRO A 138 3.25 20.40 -2.35
N PHE A 139 2.11 20.31 -1.67
CA PHE A 139 1.05 21.32 -1.73
C PHE A 139 0.76 21.90 -0.35
N ALA A 140 0.47 23.20 -0.30
CA ALA A 140 0.19 23.90 0.95
C ALA A 140 -1.09 23.40 1.64
N ASN A 141 -2.10 22.98 0.87
CA ASN A 141 -3.37 22.48 1.35
C ASN A 141 -4.07 21.59 0.29
N ASP A 142 -5.17 20.98 0.66
CA ASP A 142 -5.94 20.10 -0.21
C ASP A 142 -6.57 20.83 -1.41
N ILE A 143 -6.88 22.11 -1.28
CA ILE A 143 -7.44 22.92 -2.39
C ILE A 143 -6.37 23.08 -3.48
N ALA A 144 -5.15 23.44 -3.09
CA ALA A 144 -4.02 23.54 -4.02
C ALA A 144 -3.69 22.19 -4.65
N ALA A 145 -3.74 21.10 -3.87
CA ALA A 145 -3.53 19.75 -4.38
C ALA A 145 -4.57 19.36 -5.44
N ARG A 146 -5.85 19.62 -5.18
CA ARG A 146 -6.94 19.37 -6.15
C ARG A 146 -6.80 20.19 -7.43
N ALA A 147 -6.49 21.46 -7.29
CA ALA A 147 -6.33 22.36 -8.44
C ALA A 147 -5.19 21.89 -9.38
N ALA A 148 -4.10 21.34 -8.82
CA ALA A 148 -2.96 20.87 -9.58
C ALA A 148 -3.13 19.43 -10.14
N ASN A 149 -4.08 18.64 -9.62
CA ASN A 149 -4.17 17.19 -9.89
C ASN A 149 -5.56 16.77 -10.37
N ASN A 150 -6.17 17.52 -11.27
CA ASN A 150 -7.47 17.20 -11.88
C ASN A 150 -8.56 16.85 -10.84
N ASN A 151 -8.68 17.71 -9.82
CA ASN A 151 -9.59 17.57 -8.67
C ASN A 151 -9.34 16.36 -7.75
N ALA A 152 -8.24 15.64 -7.94
CA ALA A 152 -7.81 14.56 -7.05
C ALA A 152 -6.81 15.05 -6.00
N ILE A 153 -6.71 14.35 -4.88
CA ILE A 153 -5.66 14.58 -3.88
C ILE A 153 -4.68 13.41 -3.96
N PRO A 154 -3.41 13.64 -4.33
CA PRO A 154 -2.39 12.61 -4.27
C PRO A 154 -2.21 12.12 -2.83
N PRO A 155 -2.32 10.80 -2.57
CA PRO A 155 -2.16 10.27 -1.22
C PRO A 155 -0.72 10.39 -0.73
N ASP A 156 -0.55 10.49 0.60
CA ASP A 156 0.75 10.32 1.26
C ASP A 156 1.26 8.89 1.06
N LEU A 157 2.52 8.74 0.65
CA LEU A 157 3.10 7.43 0.32
C LEU A 157 3.77 6.72 1.50
N SER A 158 3.86 7.35 2.68
CA SER A 158 4.59 6.79 3.84
C SER A 158 4.14 5.39 4.23
N LEU A 159 2.85 5.09 4.11
CA LEU A 159 2.26 3.79 4.48
C LEU A 159 1.60 3.07 3.30
N MET A 160 1.86 3.50 2.06
CA MET A 160 1.16 2.99 0.87
C MET A 160 1.29 1.48 0.72
N ALA A 161 2.47 0.92 0.97
CA ALA A 161 2.72 -0.52 0.89
C ALA A 161 1.93 -1.34 1.94
N LYS A 162 1.38 -0.70 2.99
CA LYS A 162 0.50 -1.34 3.98
C LYS A 162 -0.97 -0.96 3.81
N ALA A 163 -1.25 0.17 3.21
CA ALA A 163 -2.61 0.69 3.02
C ALA A 163 -3.37 0.03 1.86
N ARG A 164 -2.71 -0.83 1.10
CA ARG A 164 -3.31 -1.58 -0.02
C ARG A 164 -3.06 -3.07 0.15
N HIS A 165 -4.04 -3.87 -0.25
CA HIS A 165 -3.86 -5.31 -0.38
C HIS A 165 -2.74 -5.57 -1.40
N GLU A 166 -1.83 -6.49 -1.09
CA GLU A 166 -0.62 -6.75 -1.89
C GLU A 166 0.18 -5.49 -2.21
N GLY A 167 0.30 -4.58 -1.23
CA GLY A 167 0.76 -3.20 -1.36
C GLY A 167 1.91 -2.94 -2.32
N PRO A 168 3.10 -3.57 -2.20
CA PRO A 168 4.18 -3.35 -3.14
C PRO A 168 3.86 -3.87 -4.55
N ALA A 169 3.20 -5.02 -4.68
CA ALA A 169 2.76 -5.57 -5.97
C ALA A 169 1.69 -4.68 -6.62
N TYR A 170 0.79 -4.10 -5.81
CA TYR A 170 -0.18 -3.12 -6.29
C TYR A 170 0.51 -1.87 -6.86
N VAL A 171 1.45 -1.27 -6.13
CA VAL A 171 2.19 -0.09 -6.61
C VAL A 171 2.93 -0.38 -7.91
N TYR A 172 3.68 -1.49 -7.95
CA TYR A 172 4.37 -1.93 -9.15
C TYR A 172 3.41 -2.14 -10.34
N SER A 173 2.29 -2.83 -10.11
CA SER A 173 1.31 -3.11 -11.15
C SER A 173 0.62 -1.85 -11.67
N LEU A 174 0.32 -0.91 -10.76
CA LEU A 174 -0.25 0.38 -11.10
C LEU A 174 0.70 1.19 -12.00
N LEU A 175 1.98 1.29 -11.63
CA LEU A 175 2.98 2.04 -12.37
C LEU A 175 3.26 1.45 -13.76
N THR A 176 3.21 0.13 -13.90
CA THR A 176 3.45 -0.61 -15.16
C THR A 176 2.19 -0.99 -15.92
N GLY A 177 1.02 -0.55 -15.45
CA GLY A 177 -0.29 -0.99 -15.94
C GLY A 177 -1.02 0.00 -16.83
N TYR A 178 -0.51 1.22 -17.00
CA TYR A 178 -1.12 2.21 -17.87
C TYR A 178 -1.19 1.72 -19.32
N GLN A 179 -2.37 1.79 -19.88
CA GLN A 179 -2.62 1.38 -21.27
C GLN A 179 -3.87 2.06 -21.84
N SER A 180 -4.06 1.97 -23.14
CA SER A 180 -5.32 2.36 -23.77
C SER A 180 -6.45 1.45 -23.32
N GLN A 181 -7.65 2.01 -23.17
CA GLN A 181 -8.84 1.24 -22.81
C GLN A 181 -9.11 0.17 -23.87
N PRO A 182 -9.31 -1.11 -23.48
CA PRO A 182 -9.54 -2.19 -24.44
C PRO A 182 -10.83 -2.02 -25.24
N ALA A 183 -10.79 -2.30 -26.54
CA ALA A 183 -11.98 -2.25 -27.38
C ALA A 183 -13.08 -3.24 -26.94
N ALA A 184 -12.67 -4.38 -26.36
CA ALA A 184 -13.58 -5.37 -25.78
C ALA A 184 -14.43 -4.77 -24.65
N LEU A 185 -13.81 -3.95 -23.77
CA LEU A 185 -14.51 -3.25 -22.69
C LEU A 185 -15.61 -2.34 -23.25
N LEU A 186 -15.29 -1.54 -24.25
CA LEU A 186 -16.26 -0.60 -24.84
C LEU A 186 -17.36 -1.31 -25.64
N LYS A 187 -17.10 -2.53 -26.13
CA LYS A 187 -18.11 -3.34 -26.80
C LYS A 187 -19.11 -3.92 -25.81
N GLU A 188 -18.64 -4.37 -24.65
CA GLU A 188 -19.46 -4.98 -23.61
C GLU A 188 -20.13 -3.94 -22.71
N PHE A 189 -19.40 -2.84 -22.39
CA PHE A 189 -19.86 -1.73 -21.57
C PHE A 189 -19.67 -0.39 -22.29
N PRO A 190 -20.55 -0.02 -23.24
CA PRO A 190 -20.40 1.19 -24.07
C PRO A 190 -20.32 2.49 -23.27
N ASP A 191 -21.04 2.55 -22.14
CA ASP A 191 -21.10 3.74 -21.26
C ASP A 191 -19.88 3.89 -20.34
N SER A 192 -19.00 2.89 -20.31
CA SER A 192 -17.82 2.86 -19.42
C SER A 192 -16.56 3.44 -20.09
N LYS A 193 -16.72 4.37 -21.01
CA LYS A 193 -15.60 5.09 -21.63
C LYS A 193 -14.83 5.88 -20.55
N THR A 194 -13.52 5.78 -20.57
CA THR A 194 -12.65 6.56 -19.66
C THR A 194 -12.96 8.06 -19.78
N PRO A 195 -13.35 8.74 -18.69
CA PRO A 195 -13.65 10.18 -18.71
C PRO A 195 -12.42 11.01 -19.09
N THR A 196 -12.66 12.17 -19.68
CA THR A 196 -11.59 13.13 -20.01
C THR A 196 -10.81 13.52 -18.75
N GLY A 197 -9.49 13.53 -18.84
CA GLY A 197 -8.59 13.83 -17.72
C GLY A 197 -8.31 12.66 -16.78
N LEU A 198 -8.91 11.48 -17.01
CA LEU A 198 -8.56 10.25 -16.32
C LEU A 198 -7.78 9.31 -17.24
N HIS A 199 -7.08 8.35 -16.66
CA HIS A 199 -6.24 7.39 -17.37
C HIS A 199 -6.67 5.97 -17.02
N TYR A 200 -6.93 5.16 -18.05
CA TYR A 200 -7.30 3.77 -17.87
C TYR A 200 -6.14 2.96 -17.28
N ASN A 201 -6.42 2.22 -16.22
CA ASN A 201 -5.47 1.31 -15.60
C ASN A 201 -6.20 0.10 -15.00
N PRO A 202 -6.00 -1.12 -15.52
CA PRO A 202 -6.75 -2.30 -15.07
C PRO A 202 -6.41 -2.75 -13.64
N TYR A 203 -5.37 -2.21 -13.02
CA TYR A 203 -5.00 -2.48 -11.63
C TYR A 203 -5.55 -1.47 -10.63
N PHE A 204 -6.26 -0.45 -11.10
CA PHE A 204 -6.95 0.50 -10.25
C PHE A 204 -8.42 0.07 -10.06
N PRO A 205 -8.98 0.10 -8.82
CA PRO A 205 -10.27 -0.52 -8.52
C PRO A 205 -11.43 -0.11 -9.43
N ASN A 206 -11.52 1.17 -9.83
CA ASN A 206 -12.55 1.66 -10.75
C ASN A 206 -12.04 1.84 -12.17
N LEU A 207 -10.88 1.25 -12.52
CA LEU A 207 -10.23 1.27 -13.83
C LEU A 207 -9.78 2.65 -14.33
N ASN A 208 -10.17 3.75 -13.69
CA ASN A 208 -9.91 5.12 -14.15
C ASN A 208 -9.19 5.92 -13.06
N LEU A 209 -7.96 6.34 -13.33
CA LEU A 209 -7.05 6.97 -12.40
C LEU A 209 -6.77 8.43 -12.80
N ALA A 210 -6.90 9.36 -11.85
CA ALA A 210 -6.57 10.77 -12.09
C ALA A 210 -5.06 11.04 -12.23
N MET A 211 -4.22 10.19 -11.65
CA MET A 211 -2.76 10.26 -11.81
C MET A 211 -2.38 9.89 -13.25
N ALA A 212 -1.78 10.81 -13.98
CA ALA A 212 -1.15 10.50 -15.27
C ALA A 212 0.02 9.51 -15.09
N PRO A 213 0.41 8.74 -16.12
CA PRO A 213 1.57 7.86 -16.05
C PRO A 213 2.82 8.62 -15.58
N PRO A 214 3.34 8.37 -14.36
CA PRO A 214 4.46 9.14 -13.83
C PRO A 214 5.80 8.67 -14.42
N LEU A 215 5.88 7.42 -14.85
CA LEU A 215 7.04 6.84 -15.54
C LEU A 215 6.71 6.72 -17.03
N THR A 216 7.24 7.66 -17.81
CA THR A 216 6.87 7.83 -19.23
C THR A 216 7.79 7.09 -20.20
N GLY A 217 8.97 6.65 -19.74
CA GLY A 217 9.93 5.92 -20.58
C GLY A 217 11.17 5.47 -19.81
N ASP A 218 11.92 4.60 -20.46
CA ASP A 218 13.21 4.14 -19.97
C ASP A 218 14.21 5.30 -19.92
N GLY A 219 15.06 5.32 -18.90
CA GLY A 219 16.09 6.36 -18.74
C GLY A 219 15.58 7.67 -18.12
N GLN A 220 14.33 7.75 -17.65
CA GLN A 220 13.78 8.94 -17.04
C GLN A 220 14.54 9.38 -15.77
N VAL A 221 15.05 8.42 -15.01
CA VAL A 221 15.95 8.64 -13.87
C VAL A 221 17.30 8.01 -14.20
N THR A 222 18.41 8.70 -13.91
CA THR A 222 19.76 8.16 -14.15
C THR A 222 20.33 7.65 -12.84
N TYR A 223 20.50 6.33 -12.72
CA TYR A 223 21.07 5.71 -11.53
C TYR A 223 22.58 5.84 -11.45
N GLY A 224 23.08 6.22 -10.28
CA GLY A 224 24.52 6.38 -10.03
C GLY A 224 25.32 5.08 -9.97
N ASP A 225 24.65 3.94 -9.82
CA ASP A 225 25.26 2.60 -9.73
C ASP A 225 25.38 1.90 -11.11
N GLY A 226 24.98 2.57 -12.19
CA GLY A 226 25.00 2.04 -13.55
C GLY A 226 23.89 1.05 -13.89
N THR A 227 22.95 0.80 -12.98
CA THR A 227 21.77 -0.02 -13.26
C THR A 227 20.92 0.63 -14.35
N LYS A 228 20.45 -0.16 -15.33
CA LYS A 228 19.55 0.35 -16.38
C LYS A 228 18.20 0.72 -15.78
N SER A 229 17.82 1.99 -15.90
CA SER A 229 16.54 2.52 -15.36
C SER A 229 15.40 2.36 -16.37
N SER A 230 14.98 1.11 -16.63
CA SER A 230 13.75 0.84 -17.37
C SER A 230 12.52 1.21 -16.51
N VAL A 231 11.36 1.42 -17.14
CA VAL A 231 10.09 1.63 -16.42
C VAL A 231 9.82 0.48 -15.44
N ASP A 232 10.11 -0.76 -15.84
CA ASP A 232 9.99 -1.94 -14.97
C ASP A 232 10.91 -1.82 -13.75
N GLN A 233 12.20 -1.51 -13.97
CA GLN A 233 13.19 -1.41 -12.89
C GLN A 233 12.85 -0.25 -11.93
N MET A 234 12.53 0.93 -12.45
CA MET A 234 12.12 2.08 -11.63
C MET A 234 10.88 1.77 -10.79
N SER A 235 9.91 1.06 -11.36
CA SER A 235 8.70 0.65 -10.66
C SER A 235 8.99 -0.35 -9.53
N ARG A 236 9.91 -1.31 -9.75
CA ARG A 236 10.39 -2.25 -8.72
C ARG A 236 11.12 -1.53 -7.59
N ASP A 237 12.03 -0.65 -7.94
CA ASP A 237 12.88 0.04 -6.98
C ASP A 237 12.06 0.98 -6.09
N VAL A 238 11.14 1.77 -6.67
CA VAL A 238 10.26 2.63 -5.86
C VAL A 238 9.28 1.82 -5.02
N SER A 239 8.78 0.68 -5.50
CA SER A 239 7.93 -0.20 -4.70
C SER A 239 8.68 -0.77 -3.49
N ALA A 240 9.95 -1.19 -3.66
CA ALA A 240 10.82 -1.62 -2.57
C ALA A 240 11.07 -0.49 -1.55
N PHE A 241 11.33 0.73 -2.04
CA PHE A 241 11.49 1.91 -1.19
C PHE A 241 10.22 2.19 -0.37
N LEU A 242 9.03 2.08 -0.95
CA LEU A 242 7.76 2.26 -0.24
C LEU A 242 7.46 1.14 0.77
N VAL A 243 8.01 -0.06 0.61
CA VAL A 243 7.98 -1.07 1.69
C VAL A 243 8.82 -0.60 2.87
N TRP A 244 10.04 -0.08 2.62
CA TRP A 244 10.88 0.45 3.68
C TRP A 244 10.22 1.65 4.39
N THR A 245 9.62 2.59 3.67
CA THR A 245 8.93 3.73 4.31
C THR A 245 7.83 3.28 5.25
N ALA A 246 7.08 2.23 4.88
CA ALA A 246 5.99 1.67 5.67
C ALA A 246 6.48 0.77 6.82
N GLU A 247 7.64 0.15 6.67
CA GLU A 247 8.23 -0.79 7.66
C GLU A 247 9.75 -0.64 7.83
N PRO A 248 10.26 0.50 8.27
CA PRO A 248 11.70 0.73 8.38
C PRO A 248 12.40 -0.23 9.37
N LYS A 249 11.64 -0.83 10.28
CA LYS A 249 12.13 -1.78 11.28
C LYS A 249 11.99 -3.26 10.90
N LEU A 250 11.58 -3.58 9.66
CA LEU A 250 11.31 -4.95 9.20
C LEU A 250 12.51 -5.87 9.45
N ALA A 251 13.70 -5.51 8.97
CA ALA A 251 14.91 -6.30 9.14
C ALA A 251 15.25 -6.55 10.62
N LYS A 252 15.17 -5.49 11.46
CA LYS A 252 15.40 -5.62 12.90
C LYS A 252 14.35 -6.49 13.58
N ARG A 253 13.09 -6.38 13.17
CA ARG A 253 12.01 -7.22 13.69
C ARG A 253 12.26 -8.71 13.39
N HIS A 254 12.69 -9.04 12.17
CA HIS A 254 13.04 -10.41 11.79
C HIS A 254 14.23 -10.93 12.63
N GLN A 255 15.31 -10.15 12.74
CA GLN A 255 16.48 -10.51 13.54
C GLN A 255 16.15 -10.77 15.01
N THR A 256 15.26 -9.95 15.60
CA THR A 256 14.89 -10.09 17.02
C THR A 256 13.80 -11.17 17.19
N GLY A 257 12.94 -11.37 16.23
CA GLY A 257 11.79 -12.27 16.32
C GLY A 257 12.19 -13.73 16.51
N TRP A 258 13.21 -14.21 15.81
CA TRP A 258 13.66 -15.60 15.92
C TRP A 258 14.18 -15.99 17.31
N PRO A 259 15.10 -15.23 17.95
CA PRO A 259 15.49 -15.50 19.33
C PRO A 259 14.31 -15.48 20.30
N VAL A 260 13.37 -14.54 20.14
CA VAL A 260 12.17 -14.45 20.97
C VAL A 260 11.28 -15.69 20.80
N LEU A 261 11.03 -16.12 19.56
CA LEU A 261 10.23 -17.34 19.29
C LEU A 261 10.87 -18.57 19.91
N LEU A 262 12.20 -18.75 19.75
CA LEU A 262 12.92 -19.87 20.34
C LEU A 262 12.83 -19.85 21.87
N PHE A 263 13.05 -18.70 22.47
CA PHE A 263 12.90 -18.51 23.93
C PHE A 263 11.48 -18.89 24.40
N LEU A 264 10.44 -18.42 23.70
CA LEU A 264 9.05 -18.72 24.08
C LEU A 264 8.71 -20.20 23.91
N ILE A 265 9.23 -20.89 22.90
CA ILE A 265 9.05 -22.34 22.74
C ILE A 265 9.67 -23.08 23.93
N VAL A 266 10.91 -22.77 24.29
CA VAL A 266 11.58 -23.40 25.45
C VAL A 266 10.83 -23.10 26.76
N LEU A 267 10.47 -21.83 26.97
CA LEU A 267 9.71 -21.42 28.16
C LEU A 267 8.35 -22.12 28.24
N THR A 268 7.63 -22.26 27.14
CA THR A 268 6.35 -22.98 27.09
C THR A 268 6.55 -24.47 27.46
N GLY A 269 7.57 -25.11 26.92
CA GLY A 269 7.93 -26.49 27.29
C GLY A 269 8.20 -26.66 28.77
N LEU A 270 9.00 -25.78 29.35
CA LEU A 270 9.30 -25.79 30.78
C LEU A 270 8.04 -25.53 31.62
N ALA A 271 7.22 -24.57 31.25
CA ALA A 271 5.96 -24.28 31.95
C ALA A 271 4.99 -25.47 31.87
N TYR A 272 4.91 -26.15 30.74
CA TYR A 272 4.10 -27.35 30.59
C TYR A 272 4.60 -28.51 31.45
N MET A 273 5.90 -28.72 31.50
CA MET A 273 6.48 -29.75 32.42
C MET A 273 6.22 -29.40 33.90
N ALA A 274 6.33 -28.15 34.28
CA ALA A 274 5.99 -27.70 35.62
C ALA A 274 4.49 -27.92 35.92
N TYR A 275 3.60 -27.56 34.99
CA TYR A 275 2.17 -27.83 35.09
C TYR A 275 1.88 -29.32 35.27
N GLN A 276 2.44 -30.18 34.44
CA GLN A 276 2.31 -31.65 34.57
C GLN A 276 2.76 -32.15 35.91
N ASN A 277 3.89 -31.66 36.43
CA ASN A 277 4.43 -32.08 37.72
C ASN A 277 3.51 -31.67 38.89
N VAL A 278 2.96 -30.45 38.87
CA VAL A 278 2.04 -29.96 39.92
C VAL A 278 0.71 -30.72 39.93
N TRP A 279 0.21 -31.11 38.76
CA TRP A 279 -1.10 -31.75 38.64
C TRP A 279 -1.07 -33.29 38.60
N ARG A 280 0.12 -33.91 38.53
CA ARG A 280 0.28 -35.35 38.37
C ARG A 280 -0.46 -36.18 39.44
N ASP A 281 -0.46 -35.74 40.70
CA ASP A 281 -1.04 -36.48 41.81
C ASP A 281 -2.41 -35.93 42.27
N LYS A 282 -3.00 -34.99 41.53
CA LYS A 282 -4.33 -34.44 41.81
C LYS A 282 -5.41 -35.31 41.15
N LYS A 283 -6.19 -36.04 41.97
CA LYS A 283 -7.40 -36.72 41.52
C LYS A 283 -8.48 -35.67 41.29
N HIS A 284 -9.07 -35.65 40.09
CA HIS A 284 -10.25 -34.88 39.76
C HIS A 284 -11.50 -35.68 40.10
#